data_333798dc8fc2b078349507dea41e7d3b
#
_entry.id   333798dc8fc2b078349507dea41e7d3b
#
_cell.length_a   1.000
_cell.length_b   1.000
_cell.length_c   1.000
_cell.angle_alpha   90.00
_cell.angle_beta   90.00
_cell.angle_gamma   90.00
#
_symmetry.space_group_name_H-M   'P 1'
#
loop_
_entity.id
_entity.type
_entity.pdbx_description
1 polymer ?
#
loop_
_entity_poly.entity_id
_entity_poly.type
_entity_poly.pdbx_seq_one_letter_code
_entity_poly.pdbx_strand_id
1 'polypeptide(L)'
;MAADRAFSIFIRTRDSQEYGGRAFKCISCGRILPIDQADCGHYINRRHMSTRYSEDNCHAQCRACNRFDEGNIYNYRKGLYEKLGEKKLLLLEAAKHQNNKLSTFEILEIAKHYKTVCKNFVYQITRR
;
A
#
# COMPACT_ATOMS: atom_id res chain seq x y z
N MET A 1 1.10 12.20 8.77
CA MET A 1 0.57 13.23 7.86
C MET A 1 -0.75 12.78 7.25
N ALA A 2 -1.59 13.74 6.87
CA ALA A 2 -2.92 13.43 6.33
C ALA A 2 -2.87 12.59 5.05
N ALA A 3 -1.90 12.83 4.17
CA ALA A 3 -1.76 12.07 2.92
C ALA A 3 -1.39 10.61 3.19
N ASP A 4 -0.47 10.36 4.10
CA ASP A 4 -0.09 8.99 4.46
C ASP A 4 -1.28 8.24 5.05
N ARG A 5 -2.04 8.88 5.90
CA ARG A 5 -3.21 8.28 6.53
C ARG A 5 -4.30 7.95 5.51
N ALA A 6 -4.64 8.91 4.64
CA ALA A 6 -5.65 8.72 3.62
C ALA A 6 -5.23 7.62 2.64
N PHE A 7 -3.97 7.62 2.22
CA PHE A 7 -3.43 6.61 1.31
C PHE A 7 -3.42 5.22 1.96
N SER A 8 -3.02 5.13 3.22
CA SER A 8 -3.03 3.86 3.97
C SER A 8 -4.45 3.28 4.07
N ILE A 9 -5.44 4.09 4.37
CA ILE A 9 -6.84 3.66 4.43
C ILE A 9 -7.27 3.16 3.05
N PHE A 10 -6.93 3.88 1.99
CA PHE A 10 -7.24 3.47 0.61
C PHE A 10 -6.65 2.10 0.28
N ILE A 11 -5.36 1.90 0.52
CA ILE A 11 -4.68 0.63 0.20
C ILE A 11 -5.30 -0.54 0.97
N ARG A 12 -5.53 -0.38 2.26
CA ARG A 12 -6.12 -1.44 3.08
C ARG A 12 -7.56 -1.72 2.68
N THR A 13 -8.33 -0.71 2.35
CA THR A 13 -9.69 -0.85 1.83
C THR A 13 -9.68 -1.61 0.50
N ARG A 14 -8.81 -1.18 -0.43
CA ARG A 14 -8.67 -1.85 -1.73
C ARG A 14 -8.39 -3.34 -1.57
N ASP A 15 -7.42 -3.67 -0.72
CA ASP A 15 -6.96 -5.05 -0.57
C ASP A 15 -7.91 -5.92 0.27
N SER A 16 -8.93 -5.33 0.88
CA SER A 16 -9.96 -6.06 1.61
C SER A 16 -11.18 -6.40 0.75
N GLN A 17 -11.30 -5.84 -0.45
CA GLN A 17 -12.53 -5.94 -1.23
C GLN A 17 -12.89 -7.38 -1.58
N GLU A 18 -11.93 -8.21 -1.94
CA GLU A 18 -12.17 -9.62 -2.28
C GLU A 18 -12.59 -10.45 -1.06
N TYR A 19 -12.43 -9.92 0.15
CA TYR A 19 -12.82 -10.56 1.40
C TYR A 19 -13.98 -9.83 2.10
N GLY A 20 -14.76 -9.09 1.33
CA GLY A 20 -15.93 -8.39 1.87
C GLY A 20 -15.61 -7.27 2.83
N GLY A 21 -14.42 -6.70 2.76
CA GLY A 21 -13.98 -5.63 3.65
C GLY A 21 -13.56 -6.09 5.03
N ARG A 22 -13.55 -7.41 5.30
CA ARG A 22 -13.32 -7.95 6.65
C ARG A 22 -11.93 -8.52 6.86
N ALA A 23 -11.25 -8.88 5.80
CA ALA A 23 -9.95 -9.56 5.86
C ALA A 23 -9.05 -9.08 4.73
N PHE A 24 -7.81 -9.49 4.78
CA PHE A 24 -6.82 -9.23 3.73
C PHE A 24 -5.86 -10.41 3.64
N LYS A 25 -5.21 -10.53 2.49
CA LYS A 25 -4.11 -11.47 2.29
C LYS A 25 -2.81 -10.69 2.37
N CYS A 26 -1.91 -11.05 3.30
CA CYS A 26 -0.61 -10.40 3.40
C CYS A 26 0.20 -10.59 2.12
N ILE A 27 0.67 -9.49 1.54
CA ILE A 27 1.44 -9.53 0.30
C ILE A 27 2.74 -10.34 0.42
N SER A 28 3.32 -10.38 1.63
CA SER A 28 4.61 -11.05 1.86
C SER A 28 4.46 -12.51 2.28
N CYS A 29 3.70 -12.80 3.34
CA CYS A 29 3.60 -14.16 3.86
C CYS A 29 2.38 -14.93 3.36
N GLY A 30 1.43 -14.28 2.73
CA GLY A 30 0.26 -14.92 2.14
C GLY A 30 -0.84 -15.30 3.14
N ARG A 31 -0.68 -15.03 4.43
CA ARG A 31 -1.72 -15.32 5.41
C ARG A 31 -2.93 -14.40 5.21
N ILE A 32 -4.11 -14.97 5.42
CA ILE A 32 -5.35 -14.21 5.40
C ILE A 32 -5.71 -13.89 6.85
N LEU A 33 -5.81 -12.60 7.17
CA LEU A 33 -6.00 -12.10 8.53
C LEU A 33 -7.11 -11.05 8.56
N PRO A 34 -7.70 -10.80 9.77
CA PRO A 34 -8.68 -9.72 9.91
C PRO A 34 -8.11 -8.37 9.49
N ILE A 35 -8.94 -7.56 8.85
CA ILE A 35 -8.51 -6.28 8.28
C ILE A 35 -7.93 -5.30 9.31
N ASP A 36 -8.37 -5.38 10.55
CA ASP A 36 -7.84 -4.51 11.62
C ASP A 36 -6.37 -4.80 11.95
N GLN A 37 -5.83 -5.92 11.46
CA GLN A 37 -4.42 -6.28 11.61
C GLN A 37 -3.57 -5.90 10.39
N ALA A 38 -4.15 -5.22 9.41
CA ALA A 38 -3.41 -4.81 8.21
C ALA A 38 -2.65 -3.51 8.44
N ASP A 39 -1.41 -3.50 7.97
CA ASP A 39 -0.64 -2.28 7.75
C ASP A 39 -0.59 -2.00 6.25
N CYS A 40 -0.37 -0.73 5.90
CA CYS A 40 -0.01 -0.36 4.53
C CYS A 40 1.50 -0.51 4.39
N GLY A 41 1.92 -1.65 3.84
CA GLY A 41 3.35 -1.94 3.66
C GLY A 41 3.87 -1.35 2.36
N HIS A 42 5.03 -0.72 2.42
CA HIS A 42 5.73 -0.19 1.24
C HIS A 42 6.83 -1.17 0.82
N TYR A 43 6.82 -1.59 -0.44
CA TYR A 43 7.90 -2.41 -0.98
C TYR A 43 9.20 -1.60 -1.07
N ILE A 44 9.16 -0.45 -1.75
CA ILE A 44 10.24 0.53 -1.75
C ILE A 44 9.97 1.47 -0.59
N ASN A 45 10.99 1.68 0.26
CA ASN A 45 10.85 2.44 1.50
C ASN A 45 10.18 3.79 1.26
N ARG A 46 9.28 4.18 2.16
CA ARG A 46 8.49 5.41 2.04
C ARG A 46 9.32 6.70 2.04
N ARG A 47 10.60 6.64 2.39
CA ARG A 47 11.50 7.80 2.25
C ARG A 47 11.69 8.23 0.80
N HIS A 48 11.48 7.31 -0.15
CA HIS A 48 11.54 7.61 -1.58
C HIS A 48 10.21 8.20 -2.03
N MET A 49 10.19 9.52 -2.21
CA MET A 49 8.96 10.23 -2.56
C MET A 49 8.39 9.81 -3.91
N SER A 50 9.26 9.37 -4.85
CA SER A 50 8.81 8.91 -6.18
C SER A 50 7.83 7.75 -6.12
N THR A 51 7.91 6.92 -5.07
CA THR A 51 7.10 5.71 -4.93
C THR A 51 6.23 5.69 -3.67
N ARG A 52 6.34 6.71 -2.82
CA ARG A 52 5.65 6.76 -1.53
C ARG A 52 4.14 6.61 -1.67
N TYR A 53 3.54 7.24 -2.68
CA TYR A 53 2.11 7.21 -2.94
C TYR A 53 1.77 6.46 -4.22
N SER A 54 2.62 5.53 -4.61
CA SER A 54 2.37 4.65 -5.75
C SER A 54 1.51 3.47 -5.32
N GLU A 55 0.38 3.29 -6.01
CA GLU A 55 -0.55 2.18 -5.70
C GLU A 55 0.10 0.82 -5.95
N ASP A 56 1.03 0.73 -6.87
CA ASP A 56 1.75 -0.50 -7.15
C ASP A 56 2.79 -0.83 -6.08
N ASN A 57 3.28 0.17 -5.35
CA ASN A 57 4.30 0.03 -4.31
C ASN A 57 3.75 -0.36 -2.94
N CYS A 58 2.45 -0.23 -2.75
CA CYS A 58 1.85 -0.36 -1.42
C CYS A 58 0.75 -1.40 -1.42
N HIS A 59 0.78 -2.29 -0.44
CA HIS A 59 -0.18 -3.38 -0.31
C HIS A 59 -0.42 -3.69 1.17
N ALA A 60 -1.58 -4.26 1.46
CA ALA A 60 -1.87 -4.71 2.81
C ALA A 60 -0.86 -5.78 3.23
N GLN A 61 -0.26 -5.60 4.40
CA GLN A 61 0.79 -6.45 4.92
C GLN A 61 0.53 -6.68 6.41
N CYS A 62 0.77 -7.89 6.89
CA CYS A 62 0.57 -8.17 8.30
C CYS A 62 1.64 -7.46 9.14
N ARG A 63 1.31 -7.20 10.41
CA ARG A 63 2.21 -6.49 11.33
C ARG A 63 3.53 -7.22 11.52
N ALA A 64 3.49 -8.56 11.58
CA ALA A 64 4.70 -9.35 11.74
C ALA A 64 5.68 -9.11 10.59
N CYS A 65 5.22 -9.17 9.34
CA CYS A 65 6.06 -8.92 8.18
C CYS A 65 6.52 -7.45 8.10
N ASN A 66 5.59 -6.52 8.32
CA ASN A 66 5.86 -5.10 8.14
C ASN A 66 6.73 -4.52 9.25
N ARG A 67 6.48 -4.89 10.49
CA ARG A 67 7.11 -4.25 11.65
C ARG A 67 8.28 -5.02 12.23
N PHE A 68 8.26 -6.35 12.17
CA PHE A 68 9.20 -7.19 12.90
C PHE A 68 10.11 -8.02 12.01
N ASP A 69 9.92 -7.98 10.70
CA ASP A 69 10.71 -8.73 9.73
C ASP A 69 11.23 -7.83 8.62
N GLU A 70 11.56 -6.60 8.97
CA GLU A 70 12.12 -5.58 8.05
C GLU A 70 11.32 -5.45 6.75
N GLY A 71 9.99 -5.59 6.85
CA GLY A 71 9.09 -5.54 5.71
C GLY A 71 8.99 -6.84 4.92
N ASN A 72 9.74 -7.87 5.31
CA ASN A 72 9.79 -9.16 4.62
C ASN A 72 9.87 -8.96 3.09
N ILE A 73 10.87 -8.20 2.67
CA ILE A 73 10.99 -7.65 1.31
C ILE A 73 11.17 -8.74 0.26
N TYR A 74 11.92 -9.78 0.56
CA TYR A 74 12.13 -10.88 -0.38
C TYR A 74 10.79 -11.52 -0.79
N ASN A 75 9.95 -11.84 0.19
CA ASN A 75 8.64 -12.42 -0.08
C ASN A 75 7.65 -11.38 -0.58
N TYR A 76 7.82 -10.11 -0.19
CA TYR A 76 7.04 -9.01 -0.74
C TYR A 76 7.23 -8.95 -2.27
N ARG A 77 8.47 -9.02 -2.73
CA ARG A 77 8.77 -9.00 -4.16
C ARG A 77 8.11 -10.16 -4.90
N LYS A 78 8.14 -11.35 -4.31
CA LYS A 78 7.44 -12.51 -4.89
C LYS A 78 5.94 -12.27 -5.04
N GLY A 79 5.32 -11.72 -4.00
CA GLY A 79 3.89 -11.38 -4.02
C GLY A 79 3.57 -10.32 -5.08
N LEU A 80 4.43 -9.33 -5.24
CA LEU A 80 4.27 -8.32 -6.28
C LEU A 80 4.39 -8.91 -7.69
N TYR A 81 5.34 -9.80 -7.89
CA TYR A 81 5.51 -10.48 -9.17
C TYR A 81 4.21 -11.22 -9.56
N GLU A 82 3.62 -11.94 -8.62
CA GLU A 82 2.36 -12.66 -8.85
C GLU A 82 1.19 -11.71 -9.10
N LYS A 83 1.11 -10.62 -8.34
CA LYS A 83 -0.02 -9.70 -8.39
C LYS A 83 0.04 -8.72 -9.56
N LEU A 84 1.20 -8.16 -9.83
CA LEU A 84 1.40 -7.10 -10.83
C LEU A 84 1.99 -7.60 -12.16
N GLY A 85 2.75 -8.69 -12.13
CA GLY A 85 3.53 -9.16 -13.25
C GLY A 85 4.90 -8.49 -13.33
N GLU A 86 5.78 -9.08 -14.12
CA GLU A 86 7.18 -8.66 -14.23
C GLU A 86 7.34 -7.23 -14.71
N LYS A 87 6.59 -6.83 -15.74
CA LYS A 87 6.73 -5.50 -16.33
C LYS A 87 6.46 -4.39 -15.33
N LYS A 88 5.34 -4.46 -14.61
CA LYS A 88 4.99 -3.45 -13.60
C LYS A 88 5.98 -3.45 -12.44
N LEU A 89 6.45 -4.62 -12.02
CA LEU A 89 7.43 -4.73 -10.96
C LEU A 89 8.74 -4.05 -11.34
N LEU A 90 9.23 -4.30 -12.56
CA LEU A 90 10.47 -3.67 -13.03
C LEU A 90 10.32 -2.15 -13.20
N LEU A 91 9.17 -1.69 -13.68
CA LEU A 91 8.90 -0.25 -13.77
C LEU A 91 8.87 0.40 -12.38
N LEU A 92 8.28 -0.28 -11.41
CA LEU A 92 8.25 0.21 -10.04
C LEU A 92 9.67 0.32 -9.46
N GLU A 93 10.48 -0.72 -9.64
CA GLU A 93 11.85 -0.73 -9.15
C GLU A 93 12.71 0.35 -9.81
N ALA A 94 12.50 0.61 -11.09
CA ALA A 94 13.16 1.71 -11.79
C ALA A 94 12.75 3.08 -11.25
N ALA A 95 11.49 3.25 -10.87
CA ALA A 95 10.96 4.51 -10.35
C ALA A 95 11.60 4.93 -9.03
N LYS A 96 12.17 4.00 -8.28
CA LYS A 96 12.90 4.28 -7.04
C LYS A 96 13.97 5.36 -7.22
N HIS A 97 14.61 5.35 -8.38
CA HIS A 97 15.76 6.22 -8.67
C HIS A 97 15.35 7.60 -9.18
N GLN A 98 14.06 7.85 -9.37
CA GLN A 98 13.56 9.15 -9.79
C GLN A 98 13.60 10.12 -8.62
N ASN A 99 14.04 11.33 -8.87
CA ASN A 99 14.13 12.36 -7.86
C ASN A 99 12.87 13.22 -7.89
N ASN A 100 11.80 12.75 -7.25
CA ASN A 100 10.55 13.49 -7.16
C ASN A 100 10.42 14.15 -5.81
N LYS A 101 10.28 15.48 -5.83
CA LYS A 101 9.90 16.24 -4.63
C LYS A 101 8.44 16.62 -4.76
N LEU A 102 7.69 16.45 -3.67
CA LEU A 102 6.29 16.84 -3.63
C LEU A 102 6.15 18.14 -2.84
N SER A 103 5.46 19.11 -3.43
CA SER A 103 5.11 20.34 -2.73
C SER A 103 4.04 20.08 -1.69
N THR A 104 3.88 21.01 -0.74
CA THR A 104 2.80 20.96 0.23
C THR A 104 1.44 20.87 -0.46
N PHE A 105 1.25 21.63 -1.51
CA PHE A 105 0.01 21.61 -2.29
C PHE A 105 -0.25 20.21 -2.88
N GLU A 106 0.76 19.62 -3.50
CA GLU A 106 0.63 18.27 -4.08
C GLU A 106 0.28 17.22 -3.02
N ILE A 107 0.90 17.30 -1.84
CA ILE A 107 0.61 16.39 -0.73
C ILE A 107 -0.84 16.54 -0.25
N LEU A 108 -1.34 17.78 -0.16
CA LEU A 108 -2.73 18.04 0.22
C LEU A 108 -3.71 17.50 -0.82
N GLU A 109 -3.37 17.62 -2.11
CA GLU A 109 -4.20 17.07 -3.19
C GLU A 109 -4.22 15.54 -3.16
N ILE A 110 -3.11 14.90 -2.82
CA ILE A 110 -3.05 13.44 -2.63
C ILE A 110 -3.99 13.02 -1.50
N ALA A 111 -3.93 13.71 -0.36
CA ALA A 111 -4.82 13.43 0.77
C ALA A 111 -6.28 13.52 0.38
N LYS A 112 -6.65 14.58 -0.32
CA LYS A 112 -8.01 14.83 -0.78
C LYS A 112 -8.47 13.76 -1.77
N HIS A 113 -7.62 13.43 -2.73
CA HIS A 113 -7.90 12.40 -3.74
C HIS A 113 -8.24 11.06 -3.09
N TYR A 114 -7.39 10.57 -2.20
CA TYR A 114 -7.60 9.24 -1.61
C TYR A 114 -8.75 9.20 -0.61
N LYS A 115 -9.05 10.30 0.07
CA LYS A 115 -10.28 10.39 0.87
C LYS A 115 -11.52 10.22 0.00
N THR A 116 -11.52 10.84 -1.18
CA THR A 116 -12.65 10.76 -2.11
C THR A 116 -12.77 9.38 -2.73
N VAL A 117 -11.67 8.83 -3.24
CA VAL A 117 -11.65 7.52 -3.92
C VAL A 117 -12.08 6.41 -2.98
N CYS A 118 -11.69 6.49 -1.71
CA CYS A 118 -12.04 5.48 -0.71
C CYS A 118 -13.55 5.28 -0.58
N LYS A 119 -14.33 6.32 -0.79
CA LYS A 119 -15.80 6.27 -0.70
C LYS A 119 -16.43 5.47 -1.83
N ASN A 120 -15.70 5.22 -2.91
CA ASN A 120 -16.22 4.50 -4.07
C ASN A 120 -16.12 2.98 -3.94
N PHE A 121 -15.43 2.47 -2.94
CA PHE A 121 -15.36 1.03 -2.70
C PHE A 121 -16.67 0.51 -2.14
N VAL A 122 -17.01 -0.72 -2.51
CA VAL A 122 -18.22 -1.40 -2.04
C VAL A 122 -18.15 -1.60 -0.51
N TYR A 123 -17.00 -2.03 -0.02
CA TYR A 123 -16.80 -2.24 1.41
C TYR A 123 -15.87 -1.19 1.96
N GLN A 124 -16.30 -0.52 3.04
CA GLN A 124 -15.53 0.51 3.72
C GLN A 124 -14.95 -0.10 5.00
N ILE A 125 -13.66 0.11 5.24
CA ILE A 125 -13.05 -0.33 6.49
C ILE A 125 -13.19 0.75 7.55
N THR A 126 -13.15 0.35 8.83
CA THR A 126 -13.17 1.27 9.96
C THR A 126 -11.84 2.03 10.02
N ARG A 127 -11.91 3.34 10.20
CA ARG A 127 -10.72 4.17 10.36
C ARG A 127 -10.02 3.88 11.68
N ARG A 128 -8.71 3.91 11.64
CA ARG A 128 -7.86 3.83 12.82
C ARG A 128 -7.20 5.15 13.08
#